data_daf9844a84c73accf92b95547dd86615
#
_entry.id   daf9844a84c73accf92b95547dd86615
#
_cell.length_a   1.000
_cell.length_b   1.000
_cell.length_c   1.000
_cell.angle_alpha   90.00
_cell.angle_beta   90.00
_cell.angle_gamma   90.00
#
_symmetry.space_group_name_H-M   'P 1'
#
loop_
_entity.id
_entity.type
_entity.pdbx_description
1 polymer ?
#
loop_
_entity_poly.entity_id
_entity_poly.type
_entity_poly.pdbx_seq_one_letter_code
_entity_poly.pdbx_strand_id
1 'polypeptide(L)'
;MRYCRLAATLLLLALAACNDRSDQAGPPPSAGPVEVGVIALKRQDVPRSIELPGRVVAYATAEVRPQVDGIIRRIAFKETRAVAAGDVLYELDNRKYQAALDAAAAAVKKAEAATASAQASYDRTARLAQTNAVSAQALDDAQSTLLQAKASEEAARADLESAQINLDDTTIKAPIAGTIGVSAVSVGALVTANQTDALATIRQTDPIYVDLVDSSTNLLRIGEEVKSGKLGRQPGIAADVALTLDDDKAYAQQGKLTLAEMVVSQTSGTFSLRSTFPNPNRMLIPGMFVRAKVDLGTMPNAFLIPQRAVTRDNSGAATLYVVSSDGKAELRKITTSGSQGNDWIVVDGVADGDRLIVDGFQKISDGTAVKPVEATIDEDGVVKQAISAVQAEGKAKP
;
A
#
# COMPACT_ATOMS: atom_id res chain seq x y z
N MET A 1 -83.04 -16.42 -35.76
CA MET A 1 -82.70 -16.52 -34.33
C MET A 1 -83.34 -17.75 -33.63
N ARG A 2 -83.42 -18.92 -34.29
CA ARG A 2 -84.06 -20.07 -33.68
C ARG A 2 -83.18 -21.37 -33.74
N TYR A 3 -81.98 -21.32 -34.30
CA TYR A 3 -81.06 -22.46 -34.39
C TYR A 3 -79.89 -22.44 -33.43
N CYS A 4 -79.70 -21.36 -32.64
CA CYS A 4 -78.58 -21.25 -31.74
C CYS A 4 -78.86 -21.75 -30.30
N ARG A 5 -80.09 -22.18 -30.02
CA ARG A 5 -80.48 -22.70 -28.68
C ARG A 5 -80.49 -24.23 -28.56
N LEU A 6 -80.44 -24.96 -29.68
CA LEU A 6 -80.40 -26.46 -29.65
C LEU A 6 -78.97 -27.02 -29.59
N ALA A 7 -77.94 -26.29 -29.98
CA ALA A 7 -76.57 -26.72 -29.92
C ALA A 7 -75.94 -26.61 -28.50
N ALA A 8 -76.49 -25.73 -27.64
CA ALA A 8 -75.97 -25.53 -26.30
C ALA A 8 -76.45 -26.58 -25.28
N THR A 9 -77.55 -27.29 -25.55
CA THR A 9 -78.10 -28.31 -24.67
C THR A 9 -77.53 -29.73 -24.92
N LEU A 10 -76.97 -30.00 -26.07
CA LEU A 10 -76.34 -31.34 -26.36
C LEU A 10 -74.87 -31.36 -25.87
N LEU A 11 -74.21 -30.22 -25.60
CA LEU A 11 -72.82 -30.19 -25.09
C LEU A 11 -72.73 -30.33 -23.58
N LEU A 12 -73.84 -30.21 -22.87
CA LEU A 12 -73.88 -30.29 -21.39
C LEU A 12 -74.17 -31.73 -20.87
N LEU A 13 -74.58 -32.65 -21.78
CA LEU A 13 -74.83 -34.07 -21.34
C LEU A 13 -73.60 -35.00 -21.58
N ALA A 14 -72.55 -34.55 -22.23
CA ALA A 14 -71.34 -35.32 -22.49
C ALA A 14 -70.24 -35.19 -21.37
N LEU A 15 -70.46 -34.37 -20.33
CA LEU A 15 -69.51 -34.22 -19.23
C LEU A 15 -69.89 -34.95 -17.93
N ALA A 16 -70.93 -35.80 -17.92
CA ALA A 16 -71.35 -36.43 -16.69
C ALA A 16 -71.01 -37.93 -16.63
N ALA A 17 -70.13 -38.47 -17.47
CA ALA A 17 -69.83 -39.94 -17.52
C ALA A 17 -68.38 -40.33 -17.25
N CYS A 18 -67.58 -39.52 -16.48
CA CYS A 18 -66.26 -39.90 -16.00
C CYS A 18 -66.07 -39.44 -14.54
N ASN A 19 -66.86 -40.03 -13.64
CA ASN A 19 -66.54 -39.93 -12.22
C ASN A 19 -66.87 -41.30 -11.57
N ASP A 20 -65.94 -42.19 -11.62
CA ASP A 20 -65.76 -43.27 -10.63
C ASP A 20 -64.46 -44.03 -10.93
N ARG A 21 -63.36 -43.48 -10.42
CA ARG A 21 -62.22 -44.25 -9.94
C ARG A 21 -61.56 -43.43 -8.85
N SER A 22 -62.03 -43.68 -7.64
CA SER A 22 -61.26 -43.36 -6.45
C SER A 22 -60.09 -44.38 -6.39
N ASP A 23 -59.01 -44.01 -7.18
CA ASP A 23 -57.70 -44.54 -6.84
C ASP A 23 -57.31 -43.85 -5.53
N GLN A 24 -57.39 -44.62 -4.45
CA GLN A 24 -56.67 -44.33 -3.21
C GLN A 24 -55.18 -44.11 -3.60
N ALA A 25 -54.79 -42.83 -3.80
CA ALA A 25 -53.41 -42.46 -3.72
C ALA A 25 -52.94 -42.81 -2.30
N GLY A 26 -52.27 -43.92 -2.18
CA GLY A 26 -51.55 -44.28 -0.98
C GLY A 26 -50.65 -43.08 -0.60
N PRO A 27 -50.36 -42.91 0.69
CA PRO A 27 -49.45 -41.86 1.10
C PRO A 27 -48.21 -41.92 0.21
N PRO A 28 -47.68 -40.77 -0.26
CA PRO A 28 -46.47 -40.73 -1.09
C PRO A 28 -45.42 -41.60 -0.40
N PRO A 29 -44.72 -42.50 -1.12
CA PRO A 29 -43.66 -43.29 -0.52
C PRO A 29 -42.76 -42.38 0.26
N SER A 30 -42.59 -42.65 1.56
CA SER A 30 -41.67 -41.89 2.39
C SER A 30 -40.33 -41.94 1.68
N ALA A 31 -39.94 -40.82 1.09
CA ALA A 31 -38.65 -40.72 0.43
C ALA A 31 -37.60 -41.16 1.46
N GLY A 32 -36.91 -42.26 1.17
CA GLY A 32 -35.83 -42.72 2.04
C GLY A 32 -34.83 -41.60 2.31
N PRO A 33 -34.02 -41.72 3.34
CA PRO A 33 -33.07 -40.66 3.69
C PRO A 33 -32.24 -40.26 2.47
N VAL A 34 -32.19 -38.97 2.19
CA VAL A 34 -31.48 -38.42 1.03
C VAL A 34 -29.97 -38.58 1.24
N GLU A 35 -29.28 -39.20 0.29
CA GLU A 35 -27.81 -39.31 0.35
C GLU A 35 -27.18 -37.92 0.13
N VAL A 36 -26.29 -37.52 1.05
CA VAL A 36 -25.57 -36.24 1.05
C VAL A 36 -24.09 -36.46 1.28
N GLY A 37 -23.25 -35.72 0.54
CA GLY A 37 -21.82 -35.74 0.76
C GLY A 37 -21.45 -34.85 1.96
N VAL A 38 -20.67 -35.40 2.90
CA VAL A 38 -20.30 -34.73 4.13
C VAL A 38 -18.80 -34.71 4.32
N ILE A 39 -18.31 -33.64 4.96
CA ILE A 39 -16.93 -33.53 5.49
C ILE A 39 -16.99 -33.22 6.98
N ALA A 40 -16.04 -33.77 7.74
CA ALA A 40 -15.89 -33.44 9.16
C ALA A 40 -15.14 -32.09 9.28
N LEU A 41 -15.73 -31.14 9.98
CA LEU A 41 -15.11 -29.87 10.28
C LEU A 41 -14.03 -30.05 11.34
N LYS A 42 -12.88 -29.42 11.10
CA LYS A 42 -11.76 -29.37 12.06
C LYS A 42 -11.42 -27.92 12.35
N ARG A 43 -11.26 -27.64 13.64
CA ARG A 43 -10.77 -26.35 14.11
C ARG A 43 -9.27 -26.25 13.80
N GLN A 44 -8.85 -25.14 13.21
CA GLN A 44 -7.45 -24.89 12.84
C GLN A 44 -7.10 -23.42 12.91
N ASP A 45 -5.81 -23.15 12.98
CA ASP A 45 -5.28 -21.80 12.90
C ASP A 45 -5.15 -21.39 11.44
N VAL A 46 -5.91 -20.37 11.04
CA VAL A 46 -6.01 -19.93 9.64
C VAL A 46 -5.22 -18.65 9.43
N PRO A 47 -4.17 -18.63 8.56
CA PRO A 47 -3.48 -17.43 8.21
C PRO A 47 -4.43 -16.47 7.48
N ARG A 48 -4.43 -15.21 7.94
CA ARG A 48 -5.28 -14.15 7.41
C ARG A 48 -4.44 -13.17 6.60
N SER A 49 -4.68 -13.06 5.33
CA SER A 49 -4.06 -12.07 4.47
C SER A 49 -5.12 -11.27 3.72
N ILE A 50 -4.72 -10.07 3.29
CA ILE A 50 -5.54 -9.22 2.43
C ILE A 50 -4.71 -8.83 1.21
N GLU A 51 -5.36 -8.78 0.05
CA GLU A 51 -4.75 -8.31 -1.18
C GLU A 51 -5.17 -6.87 -1.45
N LEU A 52 -4.19 -5.98 -1.60
CA LEU A 52 -4.38 -4.55 -1.80
C LEU A 52 -3.71 -4.10 -3.09
N PRO A 53 -4.36 -3.27 -3.89
CA PRO A 53 -3.72 -2.61 -5.02
C PRO A 53 -2.70 -1.59 -4.51
N GLY A 54 -1.58 -1.48 -5.21
CA GLY A 54 -0.52 -0.55 -4.85
C GLY A 54 0.16 0.07 -6.06
N ARG A 55 0.87 1.15 -5.78
CA ARG A 55 1.73 1.83 -6.75
C ARG A 55 3.14 1.98 -6.19
N VAL A 56 4.11 1.67 -7.00
CA VAL A 56 5.53 1.81 -6.65
C VAL A 56 5.91 3.29 -6.65
N VAL A 57 6.61 3.75 -5.62
CA VAL A 57 7.05 5.15 -5.44
C VAL A 57 8.52 5.16 -5.07
N ALA A 58 9.28 6.13 -5.59
CA ALA A 58 10.68 6.28 -5.22
C ALA A 58 10.82 6.55 -3.71
N TYR A 59 11.87 5.99 -3.08
CA TYR A 59 12.19 6.23 -1.67
C TYR A 59 12.44 7.72 -1.39
N ALA A 60 13.22 8.35 -2.28
CA ALA A 60 13.44 9.79 -2.28
C ALA A 60 13.53 10.29 -3.72
N THR A 61 13.06 11.52 -3.94
CA THR A 61 13.16 12.21 -5.22
C THR A 61 13.74 13.59 -4.96
N ALA A 62 14.78 13.95 -5.69
CA ALA A 62 15.39 15.27 -5.63
C ALA A 62 15.41 15.89 -7.02
N GLU A 63 14.84 17.08 -7.12
CA GLU A 63 14.91 17.90 -8.31
C GLU A 63 16.18 18.77 -8.23
N VAL A 64 17.02 18.66 -9.23
CA VAL A 64 18.25 19.44 -9.34
C VAL A 64 17.94 20.76 -10.00
N ARG A 65 18.09 21.86 -9.26
CA ARG A 65 17.84 23.23 -9.74
C ARG A 65 19.06 24.11 -9.53
N PRO A 66 19.33 25.08 -10.41
CA PRO A 66 20.45 26.01 -10.22
C PRO A 66 20.12 26.99 -9.08
N GLN A 67 21.10 27.33 -8.27
CA GLN A 67 20.97 28.35 -7.22
C GLN A 67 21.47 29.74 -7.68
N VAL A 68 22.29 29.77 -8.77
CA VAL A 68 22.83 30.97 -9.40
C VAL A 68 22.59 30.94 -10.91
N ASP A 69 22.60 32.13 -11.52
CA ASP A 69 22.42 32.32 -12.97
C ASP A 69 23.69 31.96 -13.72
N GLY A 70 23.59 31.28 -14.86
CA GLY A 70 24.77 31.00 -15.66
C GLY A 70 24.49 30.21 -16.92
N ILE A 71 25.53 30.08 -17.74
CA ILE A 71 25.48 29.23 -18.94
C ILE A 71 26.07 27.87 -18.57
N ILE A 72 25.40 26.79 -18.94
CA ILE A 72 25.91 25.43 -18.76
C ILE A 72 27.17 25.25 -19.60
N ARG A 73 28.31 25.09 -18.95
CA ARG A 73 29.59 24.83 -19.58
C ARG A 73 29.84 23.35 -19.82
N ARG A 74 29.43 22.51 -18.85
CA ARG A 74 29.63 21.06 -18.90
C ARG A 74 28.53 20.31 -18.16
N ILE A 75 28.12 19.15 -18.71
CA ILE A 75 27.30 18.14 -18.05
C ILE A 75 28.25 17.00 -17.69
N ALA A 76 28.42 16.73 -16.39
CA ALA A 76 29.47 15.83 -15.90
C ALA A 76 28.99 14.39 -15.66
N PHE A 77 27.70 14.12 -15.78
CA PHE A 77 27.10 12.79 -15.56
C PHE A 77 26.69 12.13 -16.88
N LYS A 78 26.41 10.83 -16.81
CA LYS A 78 25.74 10.07 -17.87
C LYS A 78 24.28 9.84 -17.45
N GLU A 79 23.35 10.16 -18.33
CA GLU A 79 21.92 9.96 -18.12
C GLU A 79 21.58 8.51 -17.74
N THR A 80 20.56 8.34 -16.93
CA THR A 80 20.05 7.05 -16.43
C THR A 80 21.05 6.22 -15.61
N ARG A 81 22.18 6.81 -15.20
CA ARG A 81 23.19 6.17 -14.37
C ARG A 81 23.03 6.50 -12.89
N ALA A 82 23.62 5.66 -12.05
CA ALA A 82 23.74 5.95 -10.64
C ALA A 82 24.72 7.09 -10.40
N VAL A 83 24.35 7.97 -9.48
CA VAL A 83 25.18 9.05 -8.95
C VAL A 83 25.22 8.94 -7.42
N ALA A 84 26.34 9.32 -6.82
CA ALA A 84 26.47 9.45 -5.38
C ALA A 84 26.11 10.87 -4.94
N ALA A 85 25.72 11.04 -3.68
CA ALA A 85 25.55 12.36 -3.10
C ALA A 85 26.88 13.13 -3.15
N GLY A 86 26.86 14.39 -3.62
CA GLY A 86 28.04 15.22 -3.80
C GLY A 86 28.69 15.12 -5.18
N ASP A 87 28.32 14.17 -6.02
CA ASP A 87 28.84 14.09 -7.40
C ASP A 87 28.50 15.36 -8.17
N VAL A 88 29.48 15.84 -8.96
CA VAL A 88 29.27 16.98 -9.85
C VAL A 88 28.37 16.61 -11.01
N LEU A 89 27.29 17.35 -11.20
CA LEU A 89 26.31 17.12 -12.27
C LEU A 89 26.46 18.14 -13.40
N TYR A 90 26.49 19.42 -13.03
CA TYR A 90 26.62 20.52 -14.00
C TYR A 90 27.68 21.51 -13.53
N GLU A 91 28.36 22.08 -14.48
CA GLU A 91 29.25 23.20 -14.26
C GLU A 91 28.79 24.40 -15.08
N LEU A 92 28.55 25.51 -14.40
CA LEU A 92 28.24 26.78 -15.01
C LEU A 92 29.50 27.55 -15.38
N ASP A 93 29.40 28.58 -16.24
CA ASP A 93 30.45 29.53 -16.46
C ASP A 93 30.63 30.38 -15.20
N ASN A 94 31.74 30.13 -14.50
CA ASN A 94 32.04 30.70 -13.19
C ASN A 94 32.86 31.99 -13.24
N ARG A 95 33.27 32.50 -14.44
CA ARG A 95 34.20 33.62 -14.57
C ARG A 95 33.74 34.88 -13.87
N LYS A 96 32.44 35.23 -13.94
CA LYS A 96 31.89 36.40 -13.25
C LYS A 96 31.92 36.23 -11.73
N TYR A 97 31.68 35.02 -11.23
CA TYR A 97 31.69 34.72 -9.79
C TYR A 97 33.10 34.70 -9.23
N GLN A 98 34.07 34.18 -9.99
CA GLN A 98 35.47 34.23 -9.61
C GLN A 98 35.95 35.72 -9.50
N ALA A 99 35.59 36.56 -10.47
CA ALA A 99 35.94 37.96 -10.42
C ALA A 99 35.29 38.70 -9.21
N ALA A 100 34.04 38.31 -8.86
CA ALA A 100 33.36 38.86 -7.67
C ALA A 100 34.05 38.38 -6.36
N LEU A 101 34.47 37.13 -6.29
CA LEU A 101 35.26 36.62 -5.16
C LEU A 101 36.58 37.35 -4.99
N ASP A 102 37.32 37.54 -6.09
CA ASP A 102 38.60 38.24 -6.06
C ASP A 102 38.43 39.69 -5.61
N ALA A 103 37.34 40.36 -6.03
CA ALA A 103 37.02 41.72 -5.60
C ALA A 103 36.67 41.78 -4.09
N ALA A 104 35.87 40.85 -3.60
CA ALA A 104 35.52 40.74 -2.18
C ALA A 104 36.77 40.44 -1.32
N ALA A 105 37.66 39.58 -1.79
CA ALA A 105 38.92 39.28 -1.12
C ALA A 105 39.82 40.50 -1.01
N ALA A 106 39.86 41.37 -2.05
CA ALA A 106 40.58 42.62 -2.01
C ALA A 106 39.96 43.63 -1.03
N ALA A 107 38.60 43.65 -0.91
CA ALA A 107 37.91 44.49 0.08
C ALA A 107 38.23 44.08 1.52
N VAL A 108 38.31 42.78 1.82
CA VAL A 108 38.72 42.28 3.13
C VAL A 108 40.15 42.78 3.46
N LYS A 109 41.11 42.61 2.55
CA LYS A 109 42.50 43.10 2.76
C LYS A 109 42.57 44.58 3.06
N LYS A 110 41.73 45.39 2.36
CA LYS A 110 41.62 46.83 2.62
C LYS A 110 41.07 47.11 4.01
N ALA A 111 40.03 46.42 4.43
CA ALA A 111 39.41 46.58 5.75
C ALA A 111 40.35 46.12 6.88
N GLU A 112 41.08 45.02 6.71
CA GLU A 112 42.11 44.54 7.65
C GLU A 112 43.22 45.60 7.84
N ALA A 113 43.69 46.22 6.77
CA ALA A 113 44.69 47.32 6.85
C ALA A 113 44.14 48.53 7.61
N ALA A 114 42.86 48.89 7.41
CA ALA A 114 42.21 49.98 8.14
C ALA A 114 42.08 49.65 9.63
N THR A 115 41.68 48.42 9.98
CA THR A 115 41.60 47.95 11.37
C THR A 115 42.95 47.96 12.04
N ALA A 116 44.00 47.48 11.38
CA ALA A 116 45.36 47.51 11.91
C ALA A 116 45.85 48.93 12.19
N SER A 117 45.55 49.86 11.30
CA SER A 117 45.86 51.28 11.47
C SER A 117 45.10 51.91 12.64
N ALA A 118 43.78 51.65 12.75
CA ALA A 118 42.96 52.17 13.83
C ALA A 118 43.38 51.56 15.19
N GLN A 119 43.75 50.27 15.22
CA GLN A 119 44.26 49.60 16.42
C GLN A 119 45.57 50.23 16.89
N ALA A 120 46.51 50.45 15.98
CA ALA A 120 47.78 51.11 16.31
C ALA A 120 47.59 52.53 16.83
N SER A 121 46.61 53.29 16.30
CA SER A 121 46.22 54.62 16.76
C SER A 121 45.63 54.59 18.17
N TYR A 122 44.65 53.64 18.40
CA TYR A 122 44.06 53.45 19.73
C TYR A 122 45.10 53.06 20.77
N ASP A 123 45.99 52.10 20.51
CA ASP A 123 47.04 51.68 21.42
C ASP A 123 48.02 52.80 21.78
N ARG A 124 48.31 53.67 20.85
CA ARG A 124 49.15 54.86 21.08
C ARG A 124 48.43 55.88 21.94
N THR A 125 47.18 56.23 21.65
CA THR A 125 46.36 57.16 22.42
C THR A 125 46.10 56.65 23.84
N ALA A 126 45.84 55.36 24.01
CA ALA A 126 45.62 54.68 25.30
C ALA A 126 46.87 54.80 26.19
N ARG A 127 48.10 54.65 25.60
CA ARG A 127 49.34 54.83 26.36
C ARG A 127 49.58 56.30 26.77
N LEU A 128 49.23 57.25 25.91
CA LEU A 128 49.38 58.70 26.25
C LEU A 128 48.33 59.12 27.28
N ALA A 129 47.12 58.52 27.30
CA ALA A 129 46.08 58.80 28.28
C ALA A 129 46.53 58.39 29.70
N GLN A 130 47.26 57.25 29.84
CA GLN A 130 47.84 56.83 31.13
C GLN A 130 48.78 57.84 31.76
N THR A 131 49.44 58.73 30.93
CA THR A 131 50.32 59.75 31.38
C THR A 131 49.66 61.13 31.39
N ASN A 132 48.33 61.24 31.23
CA ASN A 132 47.55 62.48 31.11
C ASN A 132 47.99 63.40 29.95
N ALA A 133 48.61 62.85 28.92
CA ALA A 133 49.09 63.61 27.76
C ALA A 133 48.04 63.87 26.71
N VAL A 134 46.86 63.26 26.79
CA VAL A 134 45.72 63.43 25.90
C VAL A 134 44.41 63.50 26.68
N SER A 135 43.32 64.02 26.09
CA SER A 135 41.98 64.10 26.69
C SER A 135 41.28 62.77 26.69
N ALA A 136 40.34 62.55 27.62
CA ALA A 136 39.47 61.40 27.63
C ALA A 136 38.68 61.29 26.33
N GLN A 137 38.20 62.41 25.78
CA GLN A 137 37.51 62.46 24.48
C GLN A 137 38.38 61.91 23.35
N ALA A 138 39.69 62.24 23.29
CA ALA A 138 40.57 61.69 22.27
C ALA A 138 40.73 60.15 22.34
N LEU A 139 40.68 59.59 23.54
CA LEU A 139 40.66 58.10 23.73
C LEU A 139 39.37 57.51 23.25
N ASP A 140 38.19 58.06 23.61
CA ASP A 140 36.88 57.64 23.18
C ASP A 140 36.71 57.67 21.66
N ASP A 141 37.21 58.73 21.01
CA ASP A 141 37.21 58.89 19.55
C ASP A 141 38.10 57.84 18.88
N ALA A 142 39.27 57.55 19.42
CA ALA A 142 40.13 56.46 18.89
C ALA A 142 39.53 55.08 19.07
N GLN A 143 38.88 54.86 20.21
CA GLN A 143 38.13 53.57 20.46
C GLN A 143 36.95 53.41 19.50
N SER A 144 36.14 54.44 19.30
CA SER A 144 35.03 54.46 18.36
C SER A 144 35.48 54.17 16.93
N THR A 145 36.62 54.84 16.50
CA THR A 145 37.22 54.58 15.20
C THR A 145 37.65 53.10 15.02
N LEU A 146 38.26 52.51 16.06
CA LEU A 146 38.66 51.13 16.05
C LEU A 146 37.45 50.19 15.95
N LEU A 147 36.39 50.47 16.70
CA LEU A 147 35.16 49.66 16.65
C LEU A 147 34.49 49.73 15.28
N GLN A 148 34.47 50.94 14.65
CA GLN A 148 33.96 51.11 13.28
C GLN A 148 34.79 50.33 12.26
N ALA A 149 36.14 50.39 12.37
CA ALA A 149 37.02 49.63 11.49
C ALA A 149 36.82 48.14 11.60
N LYS A 150 36.69 47.60 12.82
CA LYS A 150 36.38 46.18 13.09
C LYS A 150 35.04 45.77 12.49
N ALA A 151 33.99 46.55 12.70
CA ALA A 151 32.67 46.28 12.10
C ALA A 151 32.72 46.29 10.56
N SER A 152 33.50 47.18 9.95
CA SER A 152 33.71 47.22 8.50
C SER A 152 34.48 46.00 7.99
N GLU A 153 35.44 45.48 8.75
CA GLU A 153 36.17 44.26 8.43
C GLU A 153 35.27 43.05 8.49
N GLU A 154 34.42 42.93 9.52
CA GLU A 154 33.42 41.84 9.64
C GLU A 154 32.43 41.87 8.48
N ALA A 155 31.95 43.06 8.07
CA ALA A 155 31.07 43.19 6.91
C ALA A 155 31.78 42.76 5.61
N ALA A 156 33.03 43.15 5.38
CA ALA A 156 33.80 42.73 4.22
C ALA A 156 34.05 41.21 4.18
N ARG A 157 34.22 40.55 5.35
CA ARG A 157 34.34 39.09 5.45
C ARG A 157 33.05 38.40 5.11
N ALA A 158 31.89 38.91 5.55
CA ALA A 158 30.58 38.38 5.20
C ALA A 158 30.33 38.50 3.68
N ASP A 159 30.73 39.60 3.04
CA ASP A 159 30.65 39.77 1.59
C ASP A 159 31.54 38.76 0.85
N LEU A 160 32.75 38.49 1.36
CA LEU A 160 33.65 37.48 0.82
C LEU A 160 33.03 36.07 0.90
N GLU A 161 32.43 35.71 2.03
CA GLU A 161 31.75 34.41 2.23
C GLU A 161 30.59 34.28 1.25
N SER A 162 29.78 35.32 1.09
CA SER A 162 28.67 35.33 0.11
C SER A 162 29.16 35.12 -1.32
N ALA A 163 30.27 35.78 -1.70
CA ALA A 163 30.87 35.60 -3.02
C ALA A 163 31.41 34.16 -3.23
N GLN A 164 31.98 33.55 -2.18
CA GLN A 164 32.44 32.17 -2.21
C GLN A 164 31.28 31.20 -2.40
N ILE A 165 30.18 31.36 -1.66
CA ILE A 165 28.97 30.53 -1.80
C ILE A 165 28.45 30.63 -3.24
N ASN A 166 28.34 31.83 -3.80
CA ASN A 166 27.87 31.99 -5.18
C ASN A 166 28.80 31.31 -6.20
N LEU A 167 30.09 31.30 -5.95
CA LEU A 167 31.07 30.59 -6.81
C LEU A 167 30.90 29.08 -6.67
N ASP A 168 30.75 28.56 -5.45
CA ASP A 168 30.55 27.14 -5.20
C ASP A 168 29.25 26.64 -5.86
N ASP A 169 28.19 27.45 -5.85
CA ASP A 169 26.90 27.16 -6.48
C ASP A 169 26.95 27.10 -8.01
N THR A 170 28.04 27.57 -8.63
CA THR A 170 28.30 27.36 -10.07
C THR A 170 28.60 25.90 -10.38
N THR A 171 28.95 25.10 -9.38
CA THR A 171 29.16 23.65 -9.48
C THR A 171 27.98 22.91 -8.85
N ILE A 172 27.02 22.56 -9.67
CA ILE A 172 25.79 21.91 -9.22
C ILE A 172 26.06 20.43 -8.93
N LYS A 173 25.83 20.01 -7.67
CA LYS A 173 26.10 18.66 -7.16
C LYS A 173 24.81 17.89 -6.89
N ALA A 174 24.91 16.56 -6.86
CA ALA A 174 23.82 15.67 -6.50
C ALA A 174 23.46 15.81 -5.00
N PRO A 175 22.23 16.20 -4.64
CA PRO A 175 21.85 16.33 -3.24
C PRO A 175 21.63 14.97 -2.54
N ILE A 176 21.28 13.93 -3.29
CA ILE A 176 21.07 12.56 -2.83
C ILE A 176 21.75 11.58 -3.76
N ALA A 177 22.07 10.37 -3.23
CA ALA A 177 22.45 9.24 -4.06
C ALA A 177 21.21 8.64 -4.75
N GLY A 178 21.34 8.18 -5.99
CA GLY A 178 20.23 7.58 -6.72
C GLY A 178 20.52 7.45 -8.21
N THR A 179 19.48 7.20 -8.98
CA THR A 179 19.54 7.20 -10.45
C THR A 179 19.11 8.56 -10.97
N ILE A 180 20.00 9.20 -11.71
CA ILE A 180 19.70 10.50 -12.36
C ILE A 180 18.91 10.25 -13.64
N GLY A 181 17.90 11.08 -13.89
CA GLY A 181 17.11 11.07 -15.12
C GLY A 181 17.84 11.67 -16.32
N VAL A 182 17.06 11.99 -17.33
CA VAL A 182 17.54 12.72 -18.51
C VAL A 182 17.74 14.18 -18.16
N SER A 183 18.76 14.82 -18.74
CA SER A 183 18.98 16.27 -18.60
C SER A 183 17.94 17.04 -19.41
N ALA A 184 17.25 17.99 -18.77
CA ALA A 184 16.31 18.89 -19.44
C ALA A 184 17.00 20.00 -20.23
N VAL A 185 18.32 20.17 -20.05
CA VAL A 185 19.11 21.24 -20.66
C VAL A 185 20.36 20.71 -21.34
N SER A 186 20.89 21.48 -22.29
CA SER A 186 22.12 21.17 -23.03
C SER A 186 23.25 22.11 -22.67
N VAL A 187 24.48 21.72 -23.01
CA VAL A 187 25.64 22.59 -22.92
C VAL A 187 25.40 23.85 -23.76
N GLY A 188 25.69 25.04 -23.20
CA GLY A 188 25.40 26.33 -23.81
C GLY A 188 24.02 26.92 -23.44
N ALA A 189 23.15 26.18 -22.77
CA ALA A 189 21.88 26.71 -22.29
C ALA A 189 22.10 27.72 -21.14
N LEU A 190 21.32 28.81 -21.15
CA LEU A 190 21.21 29.71 -20.03
C LEU A 190 20.23 29.16 -18.99
N VAL A 191 20.66 29.16 -17.75
CA VAL A 191 19.83 28.78 -16.59
C VAL A 191 19.76 29.95 -15.61
N THR A 192 18.64 30.04 -14.88
CA THR A 192 18.39 31.09 -13.89
C THR A 192 18.19 30.51 -12.50
N ALA A 193 18.61 31.24 -11.49
CA ALA A 193 18.48 30.85 -10.10
C ALA A 193 17.03 30.49 -9.75
N ASN A 194 16.84 29.34 -9.08
CA ASN A 194 15.55 28.88 -8.61
C ASN A 194 14.46 28.73 -9.69
N GLN A 195 14.84 28.53 -10.97
CA GLN A 195 13.88 28.31 -12.05
C GLN A 195 12.90 27.17 -11.74
N THR A 196 11.68 27.27 -12.29
CA THR A 196 10.61 26.29 -12.05
C THR A 196 10.96 24.90 -12.59
N ASP A 197 11.60 24.86 -13.77
CA ASP A 197 11.96 23.60 -14.42
C ASP A 197 13.27 23.07 -13.84
N ALA A 198 13.24 21.83 -13.38
CA ALA A 198 14.44 21.16 -12.89
C ALA A 198 15.39 20.82 -14.04
N LEU A 199 16.69 20.93 -13.82
CA LEU A 199 17.73 20.51 -14.79
C LEU A 199 17.75 19.00 -14.98
N ALA A 200 17.56 18.25 -13.90
CA ALA A 200 17.42 16.80 -13.87
C ALA A 200 16.72 16.38 -12.58
N THR A 201 16.23 15.14 -12.55
CA THR A 201 15.64 14.55 -11.34
C THR A 201 16.45 13.32 -10.93
N ILE A 202 16.83 13.25 -9.66
CA ILE A 202 17.47 12.07 -9.07
C ILE A 202 16.41 11.31 -8.27
N ARG A 203 16.32 10.00 -8.49
CA ARG A 203 15.41 9.12 -7.75
C ARG A 203 16.21 8.02 -7.06
N GLN A 204 16.01 7.91 -5.76
CA GLN A 204 16.50 6.76 -5.00
C GLN A 204 15.46 5.64 -5.13
N THR A 205 15.87 4.51 -5.69
CA THR A 205 15.00 3.36 -5.99
C THR A 205 15.37 2.11 -5.21
N ASP A 206 16.37 2.15 -4.34
CA ASP A 206 16.73 1.09 -3.41
C ASP A 206 17.16 1.73 -2.07
N PRO A 207 16.41 1.46 -0.97
CA PRO A 207 15.10 0.80 -0.96
C PRO A 207 14.05 1.54 -1.78
N ILE A 208 12.86 0.94 -1.97
CA ILE A 208 11.74 1.55 -2.70
C ILE A 208 10.46 1.45 -1.89
N TYR A 209 9.55 2.39 -2.09
CA TYR A 209 8.23 2.39 -1.47
C TYR A 209 7.16 1.81 -2.38
N VAL A 210 6.17 1.21 -1.76
CA VAL A 210 4.91 0.84 -2.39
C VAL A 210 3.79 1.44 -1.56
N ASP A 211 3.03 2.32 -2.15
CA ASP A 211 1.84 2.91 -1.55
C ASP A 211 0.64 2.03 -1.89
N LEU A 212 0.03 1.46 -0.85
CA LEU A 212 -1.12 0.58 -0.90
C LEU A 212 -2.37 1.38 -0.53
N VAL A 213 -3.49 1.08 -1.17
CA VAL A 213 -4.75 1.77 -0.92
C VAL A 213 -5.78 0.80 -0.37
N ASP A 214 -6.44 1.18 0.74
CA ASP A 214 -7.54 0.41 1.32
C ASP A 214 -8.65 1.35 1.81
N SER A 215 -9.85 0.80 2.05
CA SER A 215 -10.97 1.57 2.57
C SER A 215 -10.88 1.75 4.10
N SER A 216 -11.31 2.91 4.58
CA SER A 216 -11.38 3.18 6.03
C SER A 216 -12.27 2.18 6.78
N THR A 217 -13.34 1.70 6.14
CA THR A 217 -14.23 0.68 6.71
C THR A 217 -13.51 -0.64 6.96
N ASN A 218 -12.65 -1.05 6.02
CA ASN A 218 -11.86 -2.28 6.16
C ASN A 218 -10.83 -2.16 7.29
N LEU A 219 -10.17 -1.00 7.41
CA LEU A 219 -9.25 -0.71 8.52
C LEU A 219 -9.92 -0.83 9.88
N LEU A 220 -11.11 -0.24 10.05
CA LEU A 220 -11.87 -0.31 11.29
C LEU A 220 -12.25 -1.75 11.64
N ARG A 221 -12.69 -2.53 10.63
CA ARG A 221 -13.03 -3.95 10.81
C ARG A 221 -11.82 -4.79 11.25
N ILE A 222 -10.67 -4.61 10.59
CA ILE A 222 -9.43 -5.29 10.97
C ILE A 222 -9.00 -4.88 12.38
N GLY A 223 -9.13 -3.58 12.71
CA GLY A 223 -8.82 -3.06 14.04
C GLY A 223 -9.69 -3.69 15.15
N GLU A 224 -10.97 -3.94 14.88
CA GLU A 224 -11.87 -4.64 15.79
C GLU A 224 -11.52 -6.14 15.93
N GLU A 225 -11.16 -6.81 14.83
CA GLU A 225 -10.70 -8.21 14.84
C GLU A 225 -9.45 -8.38 15.71
N VAL A 226 -8.50 -7.45 15.61
CA VAL A 226 -7.29 -7.43 16.46
C VAL A 226 -7.64 -7.15 17.93
N LYS A 227 -8.47 -6.13 18.23
CA LYS A 227 -8.86 -5.76 19.59
C LYS A 227 -9.65 -6.86 20.29
N SER A 228 -10.52 -7.57 19.56
CA SER A 228 -11.32 -8.67 20.10
C SER A 228 -10.53 -9.98 20.26
N GLY A 229 -9.24 -10.02 19.91
CA GLY A 229 -8.42 -11.21 19.97
C GLY A 229 -8.74 -12.27 18.93
N LYS A 230 -9.64 -11.97 17.97
CA LYS A 230 -9.96 -12.86 16.85
C LYS A 230 -8.81 -13.00 15.86
N LEU A 231 -7.92 -12.02 15.83
CA LEU A 231 -6.72 -12.02 15.00
C LEU A 231 -5.49 -12.01 15.92
N GLY A 232 -4.74 -13.11 15.91
CA GLY A 232 -3.52 -13.30 16.68
C GLY A 232 -2.35 -12.55 16.07
N ARG A 233 -2.25 -11.25 16.37
CA ARG A 233 -1.13 -10.41 15.95
C ARG A 233 -0.56 -9.69 17.18
N GLN A 234 0.76 -9.70 17.32
CA GLN A 234 1.42 -8.90 18.36
C GLN A 234 1.36 -7.42 17.98
N PRO A 235 0.86 -6.54 18.86
CA PRO A 235 0.88 -5.09 18.62
C PRO A 235 2.32 -4.59 18.42
N GLY A 236 2.53 -3.76 17.40
CA GLY A 236 3.83 -3.12 17.14
C GLY A 236 4.77 -3.87 16.20
N ILE A 237 4.44 -5.08 15.75
CA ILE A 237 5.22 -5.75 14.69
C ILE A 237 4.69 -5.30 13.33
N ALA A 238 5.60 -4.81 12.48
CA ALA A 238 5.26 -4.46 11.09
C ALA A 238 4.76 -5.69 10.34
N ALA A 239 3.67 -5.54 9.55
CA ALA A 239 3.17 -6.64 8.73
C ALA A 239 4.14 -6.93 7.59
N ASP A 240 4.35 -8.21 7.33
CA ASP A 240 5.06 -8.64 6.13
C ASP A 240 4.16 -8.49 4.90
N VAL A 241 4.77 -8.03 3.82
CA VAL A 241 4.08 -7.76 2.57
C VAL A 241 4.81 -8.48 1.45
N ALA A 242 4.09 -9.32 0.72
CA ALA A 242 4.54 -9.92 -0.52
C ALA A 242 3.93 -9.17 -1.71
N LEU A 243 4.70 -8.97 -2.78
CA LEU A 243 4.22 -8.33 -4.00
C LEU A 243 4.02 -9.33 -5.12
N THR A 244 2.96 -9.11 -5.88
CA THR A 244 2.74 -9.69 -7.20
C THR A 244 2.82 -8.57 -8.22
N LEU A 245 3.67 -8.72 -9.21
CA LEU A 245 3.86 -7.77 -10.30
C LEU A 245 2.70 -7.82 -11.29
N ASP A 246 2.66 -6.88 -12.21
CA ASP A 246 1.59 -6.79 -13.21
C ASP A 246 1.55 -7.98 -14.21
N ASP A 247 2.68 -8.71 -14.33
CA ASP A 247 2.80 -9.95 -15.11
C ASP A 247 2.46 -11.23 -14.31
N ASP A 248 1.77 -11.10 -13.18
CA ASP A 248 1.40 -12.16 -12.23
C ASP A 248 2.56 -12.90 -11.56
N LYS A 249 3.79 -12.42 -11.72
CA LYS A 249 4.95 -13.00 -11.04
C LYS A 249 5.13 -12.46 -9.64
N ALA A 250 5.45 -13.34 -8.71
CA ALA A 250 5.79 -12.95 -7.35
C ALA A 250 7.15 -12.22 -7.33
N TYR A 251 7.21 -11.09 -6.63
CA TYR A 251 8.47 -10.41 -6.33
C TYR A 251 9.23 -11.17 -5.24
N ALA A 252 10.51 -11.45 -5.46
CA ALA A 252 11.28 -12.34 -4.60
C ALA A 252 11.58 -11.77 -3.20
N GLN A 253 11.56 -10.44 -3.04
CA GLN A 253 11.85 -9.79 -1.76
C GLN A 253 10.57 -9.44 -1.03
N GLN A 254 10.53 -9.72 0.27
CA GLN A 254 9.44 -9.29 1.13
C GLN A 254 9.68 -7.87 1.64
N GLY A 255 8.62 -7.10 1.74
CA GLY A 255 8.62 -5.78 2.33
C GLY A 255 7.96 -5.75 3.69
N LYS A 256 8.07 -4.61 4.35
CA LYS A 256 7.43 -4.36 5.63
C LYS A 256 6.45 -3.20 5.52
N LEU A 257 5.25 -3.41 6.03
CA LEU A 257 4.21 -2.39 6.10
C LEU A 257 4.53 -1.40 7.21
N THR A 258 4.58 -0.12 6.84
CA THR A 258 4.66 0.99 7.78
C THR A 258 3.39 1.84 7.59
N LEU A 259 2.68 2.17 8.65
CA LEU A 259 1.58 3.15 8.58
C LEU A 259 2.18 4.53 8.26
N ALA A 260 2.01 5.00 7.02
CA ALA A 260 2.63 6.25 6.60
C ALA A 260 1.82 7.49 7.00
N GLU A 261 0.52 7.49 6.76
CA GLU A 261 -0.36 8.61 7.10
C GLU A 261 -1.72 8.09 7.55
N MET A 262 -2.16 8.49 8.77
CA MET A 262 -3.50 8.21 9.26
C MET A 262 -4.52 9.27 8.75
N VAL A 263 -4.43 9.62 7.46
CA VAL A 263 -5.35 10.56 6.83
C VAL A 263 -6.21 9.82 5.83
N VAL A 264 -7.52 9.93 6.00
CA VAL A 264 -8.49 9.38 5.05
C VAL A 264 -8.81 10.43 4.00
N SER A 265 -8.70 10.06 2.73
CA SER A 265 -9.12 10.91 1.62
C SER A 265 -10.62 11.20 1.70
N GLN A 266 -10.98 12.48 1.75
CA GLN A 266 -12.38 12.90 1.86
C GLN A 266 -13.20 12.60 0.61
N THR A 267 -12.55 12.44 -0.54
CA THR A 267 -13.21 12.19 -1.82
C THR A 267 -13.48 10.71 -2.07
N SER A 268 -12.59 9.83 -1.64
CA SER A 268 -12.68 8.38 -1.89
C SER A 268 -12.98 7.53 -0.65
N GLY A 269 -12.84 8.09 0.57
CA GLY A 269 -12.97 7.34 1.81
C GLY A 269 -11.86 6.28 2.00
N THR A 270 -10.78 6.38 1.23
CA THR A 270 -9.64 5.47 1.31
C THR A 270 -8.49 6.10 2.09
N PHE A 271 -7.60 5.26 2.59
CA PHE A 271 -6.34 5.66 3.22
C PHE A 271 -5.18 4.95 2.54
N SER A 272 -3.99 5.53 2.67
CA SER A 272 -2.77 4.97 2.09
C SER A 272 -1.89 4.35 3.17
N LEU A 273 -1.39 3.16 2.88
CA LEU A 273 -0.41 2.43 3.67
C LEU A 273 0.89 2.38 2.86
N ARG A 274 2.01 2.70 3.48
CA ARG A 274 3.32 2.61 2.82
C ARG A 274 4.06 1.37 3.28
N SER A 275 4.57 0.64 2.31
CA SER A 275 5.46 -0.50 2.53
C SER A 275 6.83 -0.22 1.95
N THR A 276 7.87 -0.68 2.61
CA THR A 276 9.26 -0.52 2.16
C THR A 276 9.79 -1.86 1.67
N PHE A 277 10.40 -1.85 0.48
CA PHE A 277 10.97 -3.05 -0.15
C PHE A 277 12.44 -2.83 -0.52
N PRO A 278 13.30 -3.84 -0.35
CA PRO A 278 14.62 -3.87 -1.02
C PRO A 278 14.42 -3.97 -2.53
N ASN A 279 15.22 -3.24 -3.31
CA ASN A 279 15.13 -3.26 -4.78
C ASN A 279 16.53 -3.29 -5.44
N PRO A 280 17.41 -4.23 -5.06
CA PRO A 280 18.81 -4.24 -5.51
C PRO A 280 18.94 -4.38 -7.02
N ASN A 281 18.03 -5.11 -7.65
CA ASN A 281 18.02 -5.33 -9.10
C ASN A 281 17.23 -4.26 -9.87
N ARG A 282 16.70 -3.22 -9.20
CA ARG A 282 15.89 -2.14 -9.78
C ARG A 282 14.72 -2.64 -10.64
N MET A 283 14.15 -3.78 -10.28
CA MET A 283 13.01 -4.39 -10.97
C MET A 283 11.74 -3.59 -10.72
N LEU A 284 11.58 -3.05 -9.50
CA LEU A 284 10.49 -2.16 -9.16
C LEU A 284 10.82 -0.74 -9.65
N ILE A 285 10.02 -0.25 -10.58
CA ILE A 285 10.20 1.08 -11.19
C ILE A 285 9.10 2.00 -10.65
N PRO A 286 9.43 3.21 -10.19
CA PRO A 286 8.41 4.17 -9.74
C PRO A 286 7.32 4.40 -10.79
N GLY A 287 6.06 4.32 -10.36
CA GLY A 287 4.88 4.40 -11.21
C GLY A 287 4.25 3.06 -11.58
N MET A 288 4.94 1.92 -11.41
CA MET A 288 4.37 0.59 -11.68
C MET A 288 3.20 0.29 -10.74
N PHE A 289 2.20 -0.43 -11.28
CA PHE A 289 1.16 -1.06 -10.49
C PHE A 289 1.65 -2.41 -9.95
N VAL A 290 1.22 -2.73 -8.73
CA VAL A 290 1.51 -4.01 -8.08
C VAL A 290 0.31 -4.42 -7.23
N ARG A 291 0.17 -5.71 -6.97
CA ARG A 291 -0.74 -6.24 -5.95
C ARG A 291 0.07 -6.67 -4.75
N ALA A 292 -0.32 -6.21 -3.59
CA ALA A 292 0.35 -6.52 -2.34
C ALA A 292 -0.50 -7.45 -1.50
N LYS A 293 0.04 -8.59 -1.14
CA LYS A 293 -0.55 -9.50 -0.16
C LYS A 293 0.03 -9.17 1.21
N VAL A 294 -0.79 -8.54 2.05
CA VAL A 294 -0.43 -8.13 3.41
C VAL A 294 -0.81 -9.24 4.38
N ASP A 295 0.14 -9.73 5.15
CA ASP A 295 -0.10 -10.69 6.22
C ASP A 295 -0.66 -9.95 7.44
N LEU A 296 -1.89 -10.27 7.80
CA LEU A 296 -2.59 -9.70 8.96
C LEU A 296 -2.35 -10.50 10.24
N GLY A 297 -1.76 -11.70 10.15
CA GLY A 297 -1.57 -12.65 11.24
C GLY A 297 -2.45 -13.88 11.11
N THR A 298 -2.68 -14.59 12.20
CA THR A 298 -3.39 -15.87 12.23
C THR A 298 -4.69 -15.73 13.00
N MET A 299 -5.77 -16.29 12.46
CA MET A 299 -7.05 -16.45 13.16
C MET A 299 -7.05 -17.79 13.89
N PRO A 300 -6.91 -17.79 15.22
CA PRO A 300 -6.90 -19.04 15.98
C PRO A 300 -8.30 -19.65 16.02
N ASN A 301 -8.35 -20.99 16.05
CA ASN A 301 -9.60 -21.72 16.24
C ASN A 301 -10.70 -21.44 15.19
N ALA A 302 -10.35 -21.10 13.96
CA ALA A 302 -11.29 -20.92 12.86
C ALA A 302 -11.54 -22.23 12.09
N PHE A 303 -12.56 -22.20 11.24
CA PHE A 303 -12.89 -23.30 10.34
C PHE A 303 -12.78 -22.83 8.89
N LEU A 304 -12.20 -23.65 8.02
CA LEU A 304 -12.24 -23.45 6.57
C LEU A 304 -13.43 -24.24 6.02
N ILE A 305 -14.37 -23.52 5.41
CA ILE A 305 -15.61 -24.07 4.88
C ILE A 305 -15.70 -23.75 3.39
N PRO A 306 -15.77 -24.77 2.52
CA PRO A 306 -15.87 -24.58 1.08
C PRO A 306 -17.02 -23.62 0.72
N GLN A 307 -16.73 -22.64 -0.13
CA GLN A 307 -17.69 -21.60 -0.50
C GLN A 307 -18.99 -22.18 -1.06
N ARG A 308 -18.92 -23.31 -1.76
CA ARG A 308 -20.07 -24.03 -2.32
C ARG A 308 -21.06 -24.55 -1.27
N ALA A 309 -20.61 -24.83 -0.04
CA ALA A 309 -21.44 -25.31 1.05
C ALA A 309 -22.17 -24.21 1.80
N VAL A 310 -21.85 -22.95 1.52
CA VAL A 310 -22.43 -21.78 2.18
C VAL A 310 -23.44 -21.13 1.25
N THR A 311 -24.66 -20.94 1.74
CA THR A 311 -25.72 -20.18 1.07
C THR A 311 -26.04 -18.92 1.84
N ARG A 312 -26.69 -17.96 1.20
CA ARG A 312 -27.18 -16.76 1.87
C ARG A 312 -28.70 -16.80 1.96
N ASP A 313 -29.21 -16.53 3.14
CA ASP A 313 -30.65 -16.39 3.33
C ASP A 313 -31.18 -15.07 2.73
N ASN A 314 -32.49 -14.88 2.76
CA ASN A 314 -33.16 -13.68 2.22
C ASN A 314 -32.76 -12.38 2.98
N SER A 315 -32.17 -12.50 4.17
CA SER A 315 -31.62 -11.38 4.93
C SER A 315 -30.14 -11.08 4.59
N GLY A 316 -29.52 -11.93 3.75
CA GLY A 316 -28.10 -11.85 3.40
C GLY A 316 -27.17 -12.57 4.39
N ALA A 317 -27.71 -13.20 5.46
CA ALA A 317 -26.92 -13.94 6.42
C ALA A 317 -26.40 -15.25 5.79
N ALA A 318 -25.13 -15.58 6.09
CA ALA A 318 -24.52 -16.81 5.63
C ALA A 318 -25.08 -18.01 6.42
N THR A 319 -25.46 -19.06 5.71
CA THR A 319 -26.02 -20.31 6.26
C THR A 319 -25.39 -21.52 5.62
N LEU A 320 -25.38 -22.62 6.34
CA LEU A 320 -24.93 -23.93 5.86
C LEU A 320 -25.76 -25.06 6.49
N TYR A 321 -25.65 -26.26 5.93
CA TYR A 321 -26.29 -27.45 6.50
C TYR A 321 -25.25 -28.34 7.18
N VAL A 322 -25.57 -28.80 8.39
CA VAL A 322 -24.83 -29.84 9.10
C VAL A 322 -25.73 -31.04 9.35
N VAL A 323 -25.14 -32.23 9.54
CA VAL A 323 -25.89 -33.40 9.94
C VAL A 323 -26.00 -33.42 11.47
N SER A 324 -27.22 -33.35 11.99
CA SER A 324 -27.48 -33.46 13.44
C SER A 324 -27.23 -34.88 13.97
N SER A 325 -27.18 -35.04 15.31
CA SER A 325 -27.08 -36.36 15.98
C SER A 325 -28.17 -37.34 15.58
N ASP A 326 -29.34 -36.82 15.20
CA ASP A 326 -30.53 -37.61 14.81
C ASP A 326 -30.54 -37.99 13.33
N GLY A 327 -29.44 -37.71 12.59
CA GLY A 327 -29.35 -38.01 11.16
C GLY A 327 -30.22 -37.11 10.27
N LYS A 328 -30.49 -35.89 10.70
CA LYS A 328 -31.25 -34.91 9.94
C LYS A 328 -30.36 -33.74 9.51
N ALA A 329 -30.69 -33.11 8.40
CA ALA A 329 -30.08 -31.85 7.99
C ALA A 329 -30.57 -30.74 8.89
N GLU A 330 -29.64 -29.98 9.46
CA GLU A 330 -29.87 -28.80 10.32
C GLU A 330 -29.30 -27.58 9.65
N LEU A 331 -30.14 -26.57 9.41
CA LEU A 331 -29.71 -25.29 8.85
C LEU A 331 -29.15 -24.41 9.96
N ARG A 332 -27.87 -24.06 9.88
CA ARG A 332 -27.20 -23.18 10.85
C ARG A 332 -26.75 -21.84 10.22
N LYS A 333 -26.93 -20.77 10.98
CA LYS A 333 -26.38 -19.46 10.65
C LYS A 333 -24.92 -19.42 11.09
N ILE A 334 -24.06 -18.87 10.24
CA ILE A 334 -22.62 -18.78 10.51
C ILE A 334 -22.14 -17.33 10.41
N THR A 335 -21.04 -17.06 11.09
CA THR A 335 -20.32 -15.78 10.97
C THR A 335 -19.04 -16.02 10.20
N THR A 336 -18.91 -15.36 9.05
CA THR A 336 -17.72 -15.43 8.20
C THR A 336 -16.84 -14.20 8.44
N SER A 337 -15.50 -14.38 8.47
CA SER A 337 -14.50 -13.29 8.64
C SER A 337 -13.65 -13.09 7.40
N GLY A 338 -14.04 -13.63 6.25
CA GLY A 338 -13.33 -13.51 4.98
C GLY A 338 -13.19 -14.85 4.28
N SER A 339 -12.32 -14.90 3.28
CA SER A 339 -12.05 -16.10 2.49
C SER A 339 -10.56 -16.39 2.38
N GLN A 340 -10.22 -17.65 2.19
CA GLN A 340 -8.87 -18.12 1.86
C GLN A 340 -8.99 -19.14 0.71
N GLY A 341 -8.47 -18.79 -0.46
CA GLY A 341 -8.69 -19.61 -1.66
C GLY A 341 -10.18 -19.81 -1.94
N ASN A 342 -10.59 -21.08 -2.05
CA ASN A 342 -11.97 -21.49 -2.31
C ASN A 342 -12.83 -21.68 -1.05
N ASP A 343 -12.31 -21.32 0.15
CA ASP A 343 -12.98 -21.52 1.42
C ASP A 343 -13.36 -20.21 2.11
N TRP A 344 -14.48 -20.21 2.84
CA TRP A 344 -14.81 -19.18 3.82
C TRP A 344 -14.13 -19.47 5.14
N ILE A 345 -13.58 -18.42 5.77
CA ILE A 345 -13.10 -18.47 7.16
C ILE A 345 -14.31 -18.25 8.07
N VAL A 346 -14.71 -19.28 8.81
CA VAL A 346 -15.85 -19.23 9.72
C VAL A 346 -15.35 -19.25 11.15
N VAL A 347 -15.84 -18.30 11.95
CA VAL A 347 -15.42 -18.09 13.34
C VAL A 347 -16.50 -18.43 14.35
N ASP A 348 -17.77 -18.58 13.91
CA ASP A 348 -18.90 -18.87 14.78
C ASP A 348 -20.01 -19.59 14.01
N GLY A 349 -20.83 -20.38 14.72
CA GLY A 349 -21.98 -21.12 14.18
C GLY A 349 -21.72 -22.60 13.90
N VAL A 350 -20.46 -23.07 14.06
CA VAL A 350 -20.10 -24.52 13.89
C VAL A 350 -19.19 -24.99 15.02
N ALA A 351 -19.14 -26.27 15.25
CA ALA A 351 -18.31 -26.91 16.26
C ALA A 351 -17.31 -27.90 15.64
N ASP A 352 -16.26 -28.19 16.41
CA ASP A 352 -15.29 -29.23 16.02
C ASP A 352 -15.94 -30.59 15.94
N GLY A 353 -15.74 -31.30 14.82
CA GLY A 353 -16.35 -32.57 14.55
C GLY A 353 -17.74 -32.50 13.89
N ASP A 354 -18.34 -31.33 13.69
CA ASP A 354 -19.58 -31.20 12.92
C ASP A 354 -19.43 -31.77 11.51
N ARG A 355 -20.43 -32.52 11.05
CA ARG A 355 -20.46 -33.06 9.68
C ARG A 355 -21.14 -32.06 8.75
N LEU A 356 -20.35 -31.30 8.01
CA LEU A 356 -20.83 -30.33 7.04
C LEU A 356 -21.32 -31.01 5.77
N ILE A 357 -22.50 -30.65 5.29
CA ILE A 357 -23.03 -31.12 4.00
C ILE A 357 -22.43 -30.26 2.89
N VAL A 358 -21.66 -30.87 2.01
CA VAL A 358 -20.96 -30.20 0.88
C VAL A 358 -21.54 -30.54 -0.48
N ASP A 359 -22.39 -31.61 -0.53
CA ASP A 359 -23.11 -32.01 -1.75
C ASP A 359 -24.50 -32.57 -1.42
N GLY A 360 -25.44 -32.46 -2.37
CA GLY A 360 -26.82 -32.90 -2.19
C GLY A 360 -27.72 -31.88 -1.47
N PHE A 361 -27.21 -30.71 -1.07
CA PHE A 361 -27.96 -29.67 -0.32
C PHE A 361 -29.15 -29.10 -1.10
N GLN A 362 -29.19 -29.22 -2.43
CA GLN A 362 -30.33 -28.80 -3.25
C GLN A 362 -31.58 -29.71 -3.10
N LYS A 363 -31.41 -30.90 -2.53
CA LYS A 363 -32.46 -31.91 -2.36
C LYS A 363 -33.00 -31.97 -0.95
N ILE A 364 -32.50 -31.14 -0.05
CA ILE A 364 -32.83 -31.18 1.37
C ILE A 364 -33.37 -29.81 1.84
N SER A 365 -34.13 -29.87 2.91
CA SER A 365 -34.57 -28.71 3.70
C SER A 365 -34.26 -28.97 5.17
N ASP A 366 -34.40 -27.95 5.99
CA ASP A 366 -34.19 -28.08 7.43
C ASP A 366 -35.10 -29.23 8.00
N GLY A 367 -34.51 -30.11 8.80
CA GLY A 367 -35.19 -31.29 9.36
C GLY A 367 -35.31 -32.51 8.44
N THR A 368 -34.85 -32.48 7.20
CA THR A 368 -34.87 -33.61 6.25
C THR A 368 -33.94 -34.74 6.75
N ALA A 369 -34.46 -35.99 6.79
CA ALA A 369 -33.64 -37.16 7.11
C ALA A 369 -32.58 -37.39 6.01
N VAL A 370 -31.32 -37.48 6.39
CA VAL A 370 -30.21 -37.65 5.44
C VAL A 370 -29.35 -38.85 5.78
N LYS A 371 -28.76 -39.44 4.73
CA LYS A 371 -27.75 -40.49 4.84
C LYS A 371 -26.40 -39.90 4.46
N PRO A 372 -25.53 -39.61 5.45
CA PRO A 372 -24.23 -39.00 5.18
C PRO A 372 -23.28 -39.99 4.52
N VAL A 373 -22.64 -39.58 3.44
CA VAL A 373 -21.58 -40.30 2.75
C VAL A 373 -20.31 -39.39 2.82
N GLU A 374 -19.20 -39.97 3.28
CA GLU A 374 -17.95 -39.21 3.34
C GLU A 374 -17.55 -38.74 1.95
N ALA A 375 -17.25 -37.47 1.85
CA ALA A 375 -16.78 -36.83 0.64
C ALA A 375 -15.37 -36.25 0.86
N THR A 376 -14.57 -36.25 -0.19
CA THR A 376 -13.29 -35.50 -0.23
C THR A 376 -13.41 -34.36 -1.22
N ILE A 377 -12.77 -33.27 -0.90
CA ILE A 377 -12.70 -32.09 -1.78
C ILE A 377 -11.26 -32.01 -2.27
N ASP A 378 -11.07 -31.92 -3.59
CA ASP A 378 -9.75 -31.68 -4.17
C ASP A 378 -9.37 -30.19 -4.15
N GLU A 379 -8.13 -29.87 -4.54
CA GLU A 379 -7.60 -28.50 -4.56
C GLU A 379 -8.42 -27.55 -5.45
N ASP A 380 -9.13 -28.09 -6.45
CA ASP A 380 -10.01 -27.34 -7.35
C ASP A 380 -11.43 -27.14 -6.77
N GLY A 381 -11.70 -27.64 -5.56
CA GLY A 381 -13.00 -27.55 -4.89
C GLY A 381 -14.03 -28.55 -5.43
N VAL A 382 -13.59 -29.57 -6.16
CA VAL A 382 -14.49 -30.64 -6.68
C VAL A 382 -14.72 -31.68 -5.61
N VAL A 383 -16.00 -31.95 -5.31
CA VAL A 383 -16.38 -32.98 -4.35
C VAL A 383 -16.31 -34.34 -5.01
N LYS A 384 -15.49 -35.23 -4.48
CA LYS A 384 -15.44 -36.64 -4.82
C LYS A 384 -16.11 -37.43 -3.70
N GLN A 385 -17.28 -38.00 -4.00
CA GLN A 385 -17.94 -38.91 -3.09
C GLN A 385 -17.34 -40.32 -3.25
N ALA A 386 -17.14 -41.03 -2.14
CA ALA A 386 -16.90 -42.46 -2.17
C ALA A 386 -18.23 -43.19 -2.54
N ILE A 387 -18.57 -43.16 -3.83
CA ILE A 387 -19.70 -43.95 -4.32
C ILE A 387 -19.34 -45.43 -4.12
N SER A 388 -20.05 -46.11 -3.22
CA SER A 388 -19.97 -47.56 -3.13
C SER A 388 -20.33 -48.16 -4.49
N ALA A 389 -19.36 -48.79 -5.15
CA ALA A 389 -19.47 -49.43 -6.46
C ALA A 389 -20.36 -50.72 -6.42
N VAL A 390 -21.54 -50.66 -5.81
CA VAL A 390 -22.44 -51.83 -5.59
C VAL A 390 -23.69 -51.84 -6.48
N GLN A 391 -23.89 -50.90 -7.39
CA GLN A 391 -25.09 -50.94 -8.25
C GLN A 391 -24.82 -50.94 -9.77
N ALA A 392 -23.65 -51.34 -10.25
CA ALA A 392 -23.39 -51.52 -11.68
C ALA A 392 -23.40 -52.98 -12.20
N GLU A 393 -23.70 -53.99 -11.36
CA GLU A 393 -23.74 -55.39 -11.78
C GLU A 393 -25.16 -55.99 -11.77
N GLY A 394 -26.11 -55.33 -12.35
CA GLY A 394 -27.49 -55.83 -12.36
C GLY A 394 -28.27 -55.59 -13.64
N LYS A 395 -27.65 -55.68 -14.85
CA LYS A 395 -28.41 -55.91 -16.09
C LYS A 395 -27.47 -56.21 -17.27
N ALA A 396 -26.99 -57.45 -17.28
CA ALA A 396 -26.59 -58.12 -18.53
C ALA A 396 -26.94 -59.61 -18.43
N LYS A 397 -28.07 -60.00 -19.00
CA LYS A 397 -28.35 -61.38 -19.54
C LYS A 397 -29.70 -61.35 -20.20
N PRO A 398 -29.87 -62.24 -21.21
CA PRO A 398 -29.29 -62.26 -22.55
C PRO A 398 -30.32 -61.87 -23.60
#